data_6048f0e2e5fe3249f611af263a567a4b
#
_entry.id   6048f0e2e5fe3249f611af263a567a4b
#
_cell.length_a   1.000
_cell.length_b   1.000
_cell.length_c   1.000
_cell.angle_alpha   90.00
_cell.angle_beta   90.00
_cell.angle_gamma   90.00
#
_symmetry.space_group_name_H-M   'P 1'
#
loop_
_entity.id
_entity.type
_entity.pdbx_description
1 polymer ?
#
loop_
_entity_poly.entity_id
_entity_poly.type
_entity_poly.pdbx_seq_one_letter_code
_entity_poly.pdbx_strand_id
1 'polypeptide(L)'
;SKELNVFGGFYSGKDYNYLVFGQNNTAESDSKEVVRVVKYTKSWSKVNSCSISGVNTTKPFSAGSLRMEEAGGKLYVYTCHEMYADSDGINHQANMLFTIDESSMSLTDSMYDVSNLTDGYVSHSFNQFIKADESGKYIYRVDHSESSNYTMNGSYLSVNGITLTKYKADGKSTAVSVSI
;
A
#
# COMPACT_ATOMS: atom_id res chain seq x y z
N SER A 1 11.26 -16.95 -14.31
CA SER A 1 11.47 -17.49 -12.96
C SER A 1 10.48 -16.85 -12.01
N LYS A 2 10.04 -17.60 -11.04
CA LYS A 2 9.16 -17.10 -9.98
C LYS A 2 9.94 -16.13 -9.12
N GLU A 3 9.42 -14.93 -8.93
CA GLU A 3 10.13 -13.89 -8.16
C GLU A 3 10.01 -14.16 -6.64
N LEU A 4 8.79 -14.15 -6.09
CA LEU A 4 8.47 -14.54 -4.72
C LEU A 4 7.24 -15.45 -4.72
N ASN A 5 6.88 -16.01 -3.57
CA ASN A 5 5.92 -17.12 -3.52
C ASN A 5 4.45 -16.71 -3.65
N VAL A 6 4.11 -15.48 -3.29
CA VAL A 6 2.74 -14.97 -3.29
C VAL A 6 2.59 -13.98 -4.43
N PHE A 7 1.57 -14.14 -5.26
CA PHE A 7 1.24 -13.15 -6.29
C PHE A 7 0.33 -12.08 -5.68
N GLY A 8 0.75 -10.82 -5.77
CA GLY A 8 0.00 -9.68 -5.25
C GLY A 8 -0.92 -9.04 -6.28
N GLY A 9 -0.42 -8.79 -7.49
CA GLY A 9 -1.21 -8.11 -8.50
C GLY A 9 -0.45 -7.78 -9.79
N PHE A 10 -1.22 -7.26 -10.73
CA PHE A 10 -0.79 -6.85 -12.06
C PHE A 10 -1.31 -5.46 -12.39
N TYR A 11 -0.50 -4.67 -13.07
CA TYR A 11 -0.89 -3.37 -13.62
C TYR A 11 -0.26 -3.18 -15.01
N SER A 12 -1.08 -2.79 -15.97
CA SER A 12 -0.62 -2.39 -17.30
C SER A 12 -0.62 -0.87 -17.37
N GLY A 13 0.51 -0.27 -17.04
CA GLY A 13 0.72 1.17 -17.11
C GLY A 13 0.89 1.67 -18.55
N LYS A 14 1.20 2.94 -18.70
CA LYS A 14 1.35 3.57 -20.02
C LYS A 14 2.44 2.91 -20.85
N ASP A 15 3.65 2.84 -20.30
CA ASP A 15 4.85 2.41 -21.05
C ASP A 15 5.34 1.03 -20.62
N TYR A 16 4.95 0.57 -19.44
CA TYR A 16 5.43 -0.66 -18.82
C TYR A 16 4.29 -1.48 -18.21
N ASN A 17 4.58 -2.76 -17.99
CA ASN A 17 3.75 -3.65 -17.20
C ASN A 17 4.43 -3.88 -15.85
N TYR A 18 3.65 -4.02 -14.78
CA TYR A 18 4.15 -4.28 -13.45
C TYR A 18 3.49 -5.51 -12.83
N LEU A 19 4.31 -6.34 -12.22
CA LEU A 19 3.85 -7.47 -11.42
C LEU A 19 4.34 -7.27 -9.98
N VAL A 20 3.49 -7.57 -9.03
CA VAL A 20 3.83 -7.52 -7.61
C VAL A 20 3.80 -8.93 -7.04
N PHE A 21 4.87 -9.26 -6.32
CA PHE A 21 5.03 -10.53 -5.63
C PHE A 21 5.34 -10.28 -4.17
N GLY A 22 5.02 -11.24 -3.32
CA GLY A 22 5.32 -11.20 -1.91
C GLY A 22 5.75 -12.53 -1.33
N GLN A 23 6.19 -12.50 -0.10
CA GLN A 23 6.44 -13.68 0.70
C GLN A 23 6.21 -13.41 2.18
N ASN A 24 5.82 -14.45 2.91
CA ASN A 24 5.60 -14.36 4.34
C ASN A 24 6.91 -14.13 5.11
N ASN A 25 6.79 -13.43 6.22
CA ASN A 25 7.85 -13.07 7.14
C ASN A 25 7.45 -13.42 8.57
N THR A 26 7.28 -14.72 8.82
CA THR A 26 6.84 -15.23 10.13
C THR A 26 7.83 -15.00 11.26
N ALA A 27 9.09 -14.70 10.91
CA ALA A 27 10.13 -14.35 11.89
C ALA A 27 10.13 -12.85 12.24
N GLU A 28 9.24 -12.05 11.64
CA GLU A 28 9.11 -10.60 11.88
C GLU A 28 10.44 -9.84 11.72
N SER A 29 11.21 -10.23 10.69
CA SER A 29 12.54 -9.68 10.43
C SER A 29 12.47 -8.45 9.53
N ASP A 30 13.01 -7.32 9.97
CA ASP A 30 13.07 -6.08 9.18
C ASP A 30 13.95 -6.18 7.93
N SER A 31 14.86 -7.15 7.89
CA SER A 31 15.72 -7.40 6.73
C SER A 31 15.12 -8.36 5.69
N LYS A 32 14.01 -9.01 6.04
CA LYS A 32 13.33 -9.93 5.11
C LYS A 32 12.61 -9.17 4.02
N GLU A 33 12.94 -9.45 2.76
CA GLU A 33 12.14 -8.95 1.65
C GLU A 33 10.72 -9.53 1.72
N VAL A 34 9.72 -8.68 1.73
CA VAL A 34 8.31 -9.07 1.87
C VAL A 34 7.48 -8.76 0.63
N VAL A 35 7.88 -7.72 -0.12
CA VAL A 35 7.23 -7.32 -1.38
C VAL A 35 8.29 -7.05 -2.43
N ARG A 36 8.03 -7.47 -3.66
CA ARG A 36 8.81 -7.14 -4.84
C ARG A 36 7.91 -6.66 -5.97
N VAL A 37 8.19 -5.45 -6.46
CA VAL A 37 7.54 -4.89 -7.64
C VAL A 37 8.48 -5.05 -8.82
N VAL A 38 8.04 -5.73 -9.86
CA VAL A 38 8.86 -6.04 -11.05
C VAL A 38 8.29 -5.31 -12.25
N LYS A 39 9.16 -4.56 -12.92
CA LYS A 39 8.87 -3.79 -14.13
C LYS A 39 9.24 -4.58 -15.37
N TYR A 40 8.31 -4.66 -16.32
CA TYR A 40 8.49 -5.30 -17.61
C TYR A 40 8.18 -4.34 -18.75
N THR A 41 8.81 -4.54 -19.90
CA THR A 41 8.36 -3.93 -21.15
C THR A 41 6.97 -4.41 -21.53
N LYS A 42 6.32 -3.76 -22.48
CA LYS A 42 5.05 -4.24 -23.05
C LYS A 42 5.18 -5.59 -23.75
N SER A 43 6.38 -5.98 -24.15
CA SER A 43 6.70 -7.31 -24.70
C SER A 43 7.18 -8.33 -23.64
N TRP A 44 7.00 -8.01 -22.35
CA TRP A 44 7.32 -8.89 -21.22
C TRP A 44 8.80 -9.19 -20.96
N SER A 45 9.69 -8.34 -21.45
CA SER A 45 11.10 -8.40 -21.03
C SER A 45 11.26 -7.68 -19.69
N LYS A 46 11.90 -8.35 -18.72
CA LYS A 46 12.17 -7.74 -17.40
C LYS A 46 13.12 -6.56 -17.56
N VAL A 47 12.77 -5.43 -16.98
CA VAL A 47 13.57 -4.19 -17.01
C VAL A 47 14.30 -4.00 -15.68
N ASN A 48 13.55 -3.98 -14.57
CA ASN A 48 14.10 -3.71 -13.25
C ASN A 48 13.10 -4.18 -12.17
N SER A 49 13.49 -4.06 -10.90
CA SER A 49 12.59 -4.36 -9.78
C SER A 49 12.90 -3.51 -8.57
N CYS A 50 11.89 -3.28 -7.73
CA CYS A 50 11.99 -2.69 -6.41
C CYS A 50 11.74 -3.76 -5.36
N SER A 51 12.69 -3.96 -4.44
CA SER A 51 12.56 -4.86 -3.29
C SER A 51 12.23 -4.07 -2.04
N ILE A 52 11.25 -4.52 -1.28
CA ILE A 52 10.76 -3.86 -0.07
C ILE A 52 10.85 -4.87 1.07
N SER A 53 11.60 -4.51 2.12
CA SER A 53 11.89 -5.41 3.25
C SER A 53 11.26 -4.91 4.55
N GLY A 54 10.90 -5.83 5.41
CA GLY A 54 10.33 -5.56 6.73
C GLY A 54 8.96 -4.91 6.65
N VAL A 55 8.92 -3.60 6.67
CA VAL A 55 7.72 -2.73 6.62
C VAL A 55 6.59 -3.26 7.50
N ASN A 56 6.96 -3.69 8.71
CA ASN A 56 6.01 -4.22 9.70
C ASN A 56 5.07 -5.30 9.13
N THR A 57 5.59 -6.21 8.29
CA THR A 57 4.76 -7.17 7.53
C THR A 57 5.12 -8.61 7.86
N THR A 58 4.13 -9.39 8.31
CA THR A 58 4.20 -10.86 8.41
C THR A 58 3.63 -11.53 7.17
N LYS A 59 2.47 -11.04 6.68
CA LYS A 59 1.81 -11.58 5.48
C LYS A 59 1.40 -10.45 4.54
N PRO A 60 2.11 -10.24 3.42
CA PRO A 60 1.71 -9.28 2.42
C PRO A 60 0.41 -9.70 1.73
N PHE A 61 -0.40 -8.72 1.35
CA PHE A 61 -1.68 -8.89 0.63
C PHE A 61 -2.76 -9.65 1.41
N SER A 62 -2.59 -9.82 2.72
CA SER A 62 -3.52 -10.58 3.56
C SER A 62 -4.86 -9.85 3.64
N ALA A 63 -5.93 -10.57 3.25
CA ALA A 63 -7.33 -10.15 3.33
C ALA A 63 -7.70 -8.88 2.56
N GLY A 64 -7.03 -8.60 1.43
CA GLY A 64 -7.39 -7.43 0.62
C GLY A 64 -7.01 -7.56 -0.85
N SER A 65 -7.26 -6.49 -1.58
CA SER A 65 -6.87 -6.34 -2.98
C SER A 65 -5.54 -5.61 -3.11
N LEU A 66 -4.98 -5.61 -4.30
CA LEU A 66 -3.85 -4.77 -4.67
C LEU A 66 -4.24 -3.92 -5.87
N ARG A 67 -3.99 -2.62 -5.76
CA ARG A 67 -4.23 -1.65 -6.84
C ARG A 67 -2.97 -0.85 -7.09
N MET A 68 -2.78 -0.48 -8.34
CA MET A 68 -1.65 0.35 -8.75
C MET A 68 -2.15 1.49 -9.64
N GLU A 69 -1.43 2.60 -9.62
CA GLU A 69 -1.68 3.77 -10.47
C GLU A 69 -0.37 4.51 -10.74
N GLU A 70 -0.23 5.05 -11.94
CA GLU A 70 0.91 5.88 -12.35
C GLU A 70 0.54 7.36 -12.30
N ALA A 71 1.38 8.18 -11.69
CA ALA A 71 1.27 9.64 -11.75
C ALA A 71 2.60 10.32 -11.44
N GLY A 72 2.93 11.39 -12.17
CA GLY A 72 4.12 12.19 -11.91
C GLY A 72 5.45 11.43 -11.98
N GLY A 73 5.54 10.38 -12.81
CA GLY A 73 6.72 9.51 -12.91
C GLY A 73 6.90 8.58 -11.73
N LYS A 74 5.84 8.35 -10.98
CA LYS A 74 5.78 7.44 -9.83
C LYS A 74 4.75 6.35 -10.07
N LEU A 75 5.06 5.16 -9.59
CA LEU A 75 4.11 4.06 -9.43
C LEU A 75 3.66 4.01 -7.98
N TYR A 76 2.37 4.06 -7.78
CA TYR A 76 1.72 3.91 -6.48
C TYR A 76 1.18 2.49 -6.37
N VAL A 77 1.56 1.77 -5.31
CA VAL A 77 1.11 0.40 -5.04
C VAL A 77 0.35 0.42 -3.72
N TYR A 78 -0.95 0.21 -3.78
CA TYR A 78 -1.83 0.25 -2.63
C TYR A 78 -2.44 -1.12 -2.37
N THR A 79 -2.24 -1.63 -1.15
CA THR A 79 -2.68 -2.96 -0.75
C THR A 79 -2.84 -3.03 0.78
N CYS A 80 -3.00 -4.22 1.31
CA CYS A 80 -3.05 -4.49 2.74
C CYS A 80 -2.02 -5.54 3.15
N HIS A 81 -1.82 -5.70 4.44
CA HIS A 81 -0.96 -6.70 5.04
C HIS A 81 -1.43 -7.09 6.45
N GLU A 82 -0.93 -8.20 6.92
CA GLU A 82 -0.91 -8.56 8.33
C GLU A 82 0.41 -8.05 8.92
N MET A 83 0.32 -7.24 9.96
CA MET A 83 1.47 -6.62 10.61
C MET A 83 2.19 -7.61 11.55
N TYR A 84 3.32 -7.19 12.10
CA TYR A 84 3.98 -7.89 13.22
C TYR A 84 3.04 -7.95 14.42
N ALA A 85 3.27 -8.91 15.29
CA ALA A 85 2.51 -9.02 16.52
C ALA A 85 2.69 -7.77 17.38
N ASP A 86 1.58 -7.22 17.85
CA ASP A 86 1.57 -6.10 18.80
C ASP A 86 1.71 -6.63 20.24
N SER A 87 1.68 -5.73 21.21
CA SER A 87 1.80 -6.03 22.63
C SER A 87 0.74 -7.00 23.17
N ASP A 88 -0.38 -7.14 22.47
CA ASP A 88 -1.45 -8.11 22.75
C ASP A 88 -1.15 -9.52 22.17
N GLY A 89 -0.07 -9.67 21.40
CA GLY A 89 0.32 -10.90 20.73
C GLY A 89 -0.47 -11.20 19.46
N ILE A 90 -1.20 -10.22 18.91
CA ILE A 90 -2.04 -10.35 17.72
C ILE A 90 -1.37 -9.63 16.53
N ASN A 91 -1.39 -10.30 15.38
CA ASN A 91 -0.97 -9.71 14.12
C ASN A 91 -2.14 -8.97 13.47
N HIS A 92 -2.26 -7.68 13.77
CA HIS A 92 -3.33 -6.84 13.21
C HIS A 92 -3.13 -6.58 11.72
N GLN A 93 -4.20 -6.26 11.02
CA GLN A 93 -4.18 -5.89 9.61
C GLN A 93 -4.15 -4.38 9.45
N ALA A 94 -3.45 -3.91 8.41
CA ALA A 94 -3.47 -2.52 7.99
C ALA A 94 -3.36 -2.41 6.47
N ASN A 95 -3.71 -1.24 5.93
CA ASN A 95 -3.40 -0.90 4.57
C ASN A 95 -1.98 -0.35 4.47
N MET A 96 -1.32 -0.62 3.34
CA MET A 96 0.01 -0.10 3.03
C MET A 96 0.05 0.51 1.63
N LEU A 97 0.80 1.60 1.50
CA LEU A 97 0.99 2.32 0.26
C LEU A 97 2.49 2.50 0.01
N PHE A 98 2.94 2.07 -1.15
CA PHE A 98 4.31 2.29 -1.61
C PHE A 98 4.32 3.26 -2.77
N THR A 99 5.27 4.19 -2.76
CA THR A 99 5.56 5.08 -3.88
C THR A 99 6.93 4.74 -4.43
N ILE A 100 6.99 4.39 -5.71
CA ILE A 100 8.18 3.92 -6.39
C ILE A 100 8.48 4.85 -7.55
N ASP A 101 9.71 5.35 -7.64
CA ASP A 101 10.16 6.07 -8.83
C ASP A 101 10.23 5.12 -10.02
N GLU A 102 9.52 5.42 -11.10
CA GLU A 102 9.41 4.52 -12.24
C GLU A 102 10.70 4.39 -13.04
N SER A 103 11.53 5.42 -13.05
CA SER A 103 12.77 5.42 -13.82
C SER A 103 13.85 4.55 -13.18
N SER A 104 14.03 4.70 -11.88
CA SER A 104 15.04 3.98 -11.10
C SER A 104 14.55 2.69 -10.46
N MET A 105 13.25 2.52 -10.32
CA MET A 105 12.59 1.49 -9.47
C MET A 105 13.05 1.57 -8.01
N SER A 106 13.29 2.78 -7.52
CA SER A 106 13.61 3.04 -6.12
C SER A 106 12.36 3.35 -5.32
N LEU A 107 12.26 2.76 -4.14
CA LEU A 107 11.23 3.12 -3.16
C LEU A 107 11.50 4.55 -2.67
N THR A 108 10.55 5.45 -2.88
CA THR A 108 10.66 6.87 -2.47
C THR A 108 9.85 7.18 -1.22
N ASP A 109 8.79 6.41 -0.98
CA ASP A 109 7.97 6.52 0.22
C ASP A 109 7.30 5.18 0.52
N SER A 110 7.10 4.89 1.82
CA SER A 110 6.38 3.71 2.29
C SER A 110 5.53 4.06 3.49
N MET A 111 4.23 3.83 3.35
CA MET A 111 3.26 3.90 4.44
C MET A 111 2.75 2.49 4.67
N TYR A 112 3.19 1.85 5.74
CA TYR A 112 2.77 0.48 6.09
C TYR A 112 1.76 0.43 7.24
N ASP A 113 1.35 1.61 7.66
CA ASP A 113 0.35 1.86 8.66
C ASP A 113 -0.48 3.05 8.16
N VAL A 114 -1.25 2.80 7.07
CA VAL A 114 -2.01 3.86 6.41
C VAL A 114 -3.07 4.40 7.34
N SER A 115 -2.96 5.69 7.62
CA SER A 115 -3.88 6.40 8.51
C SER A 115 -4.94 7.18 7.73
N ASN A 116 -6.11 7.34 8.32
CA ASN A 116 -7.05 8.38 7.93
C ASN A 116 -6.97 9.55 8.93
N LEU A 117 -7.61 10.70 8.63
CA LEU A 117 -7.50 11.91 9.46
C LEU A 117 -8.12 11.78 10.85
N THR A 118 -8.97 10.80 11.05
CA THR A 118 -9.82 10.75 12.23
C THR A 118 -9.38 9.69 13.22
N ASP A 119 -8.63 8.66 12.82
CA ASP A 119 -8.59 7.46 13.64
C ASP A 119 -7.36 6.60 13.64
N GLY A 120 -6.21 7.02 13.34
CA GLY A 120 -5.08 6.11 13.26
C GLY A 120 -5.13 5.22 11.99
N TYR A 121 -4.64 3.99 12.03
CA TYR A 121 -4.50 3.18 10.84
C TYR A 121 -5.83 2.62 10.30
N VAL A 122 -5.88 2.41 8.98
CA VAL A 122 -7.00 1.78 8.28
C VAL A 122 -6.87 0.27 8.41
N SER A 123 -7.79 -0.35 9.13
CA SER A 123 -7.83 -1.79 9.39
C SER A 123 -9.03 -2.44 8.70
N HIS A 124 -8.93 -3.75 8.41
CA HIS A 124 -10.00 -4.56 7.83
C HIS A 124 -10.62 -4.00 6.54
N SER A 125 -9.83 -3.24 5.76
CA SER A 125 -10.22 -2.76 4.45
C SER A 125 -9.91 -3.82 3.40
N PHE A 126 -10.93 -4.50 2.90
CA PHE A 126 -10.76 -5.61 1.95
C PHE A 126 -10.67 -5.17 0.50
N ASN A 127 -11.01 -3.92 0.22
CA ASN A 127 -10.92 -3.34 -1.12
C ASN A 127 -10.13 -2.04 -1.08
N GLN A 128 -9.01 -2.02 -1.75
CA GLN A 128 -8.19 -0.85 -1.92
C GLN A 128 -8.55 -0.14 -3.23
N PHE A 129 -8.74 1.17 -3.17
CA PHE A 129 -9.02 2.01 -4.34
C PHE A 129 -7.98 3.13 -4.40
N ILE A 130 -7.37 3.26 -5.56
CA ILE A 130 -6.42 4.34 -5.86
C ILE A 130 -6.60 4.77 -7.31
N LYS A 131 -6.55 6.08 -7.56
CA LYS A 131 -6.69 6.64 -8.90
C LYS A 131 -5.92 7.95 -9.02
N ALA A 132 -5.16 8.11 -10.10
CA ALA A 132 -4.63 9.39 -10.50
C ALA A 132 -5.75 10.29 -11.08
N ASP A 133 -5.65 11.59 -10.88
CA ASP A 133 -6.47 12.54 -11.61
C ASP A 133 -6.00 12.64 -13.08
N GLU A 134 -6.82 13.22 -13.94
CA GLU A 134 -6.52 13.36 -15.37
C GLU A 134 -5.24 14.17 -15.64
N SER A 135 -4.89 15.10 -14.75
CA SER A 135 -3.66 15.90 -14.87
C SER A 135 -2.39 15.14 -14.47
N GLY A 136 -2.51 13.99 -13.80
CA GLY A 136 -1.40 13.24 -13.21
C GLY A 136 -0.69 13.98 -12.07
N LYS A 137 -1.30 15.02 -11.50
CA LYS A 137 -0.72 15.83 -10.41
C LYS A 137 -1.16 15.37 -9.02
N TYR A 138 -2.27 14.67 -8.96
CA TYR A 138 -2.86 14.21 -7.71
C TYR A 138 -3.22 12.74 -7.78
N ILE A 139 -3.15 12.12 -6.61
CA ILE A 139 -3.62 10.76 -6.36
C ILE A 139 -4.80 10.83 -5.39
N TYR A 140 -5.82 10.07 -5.67
CA TYR A 140 -6.95 9.84 -4.79
C TYR A 140 -6.92 8.41 -4.29
N ARG A 141 -7.11 8.24 -3.00
CA ARG A 141 -7.26 6.96 -2.33
C ARG A 141 -8.61 6.93 -1.64
N VAL A 142 -9.32 5.84 -1.76
CA VAL A 142 -10.56 5.62 -1.04
C VAL A 142 -10.35 4.42 -0.13
N ASP A 143 -10.59 4.62 1.15
CA ASP A 143 -10.50 3.61 2.19
C ASP A 143 -11.89 3.34 2.74
N HIS A 144 -12.29 2.09 2.70
CA HIS A 144 -13.44 1.59 3.44
C HIS A 144 -12.92 0.72 4.56
N SER A 145 -13.06 1.17 5.79
CA SER A 145 -12.48 0.47 6.93
C SER A 145 -13.47 0.34 8.08
N GLU A 146 -13.36 -0.77 8.78
CA GLU A 146 -13.65 -0.74 10.21
C GLU A 146 -12.45 -0.06 10.86
N SER A 147 -12.58 1.18 11.28
CA SER A 147 -11.54 1.80 12.04
C SER A 147 -11.42 1.12 13.40
N SER A 148 -10.19 0.88 13.80
CA SER A 148 -9.88 0.50 15.17
C SER A 148 -10.43 1.53 16.15
N ASN A 149 -10.76 1.08 17.31
CA ASN A 149 -11.28 1.88 18.40
C ASN A 149 -10.45 3.14 18.61
N TYR A 150 -11.08 4.27 18.41
CA TYR A 150 -10.49 5.58 18.58
C TYR A 150 -10.95 6.16 19.92
N THR A 151 -10.01 6.71 20.67
CA THR A 151 -10.33 7.36 21.93
C THR A 151 -10.26 8.87 21.77
N MET A 152 -11.41 9.52 21.70
CA MET A 152 -11.51 10.96 21.79
C MET A 152 -12.13 11.34 23.12
N ASN A 153 -11.43 12.15 23.92
CA ASN A 153 -11.87 12.57 25.27
C ASN A 153 -12.23 11.40 26.20
N GLY A 154 -11.52 10.27 26.10
CA GLY A 154 -11.76 9.11 26.94
C GLY A 154 -12.94 8.22 26.55
N SER A 155 -13.56 8.50 25.42
CA SER A 155 -14.64 7.66 24.86
C SER A 155 -14.15 6.91 23.63
N TYR A 156 -14.50 5.62 23.53
CA TYR A 156 -14.28 4.83 22.34
C TYR A 156 -15.27 5.22 21.26
N LEU A 157 -14.77 5.64 20.10
CA LEU A 157 -15.57 5.83 18.91
C LEU A 157 -15.15 4.77 17.90
N SER A 158 -16.11 4.00 17.45
CA SER A 158 -15.94 3.17 16.25
C SER A 158 -16.42 3.99 15.07
N VAL A 159 -15.52 4.31 14.15
CA VAL A 159 -15.86 5.02 12.93
C VAL A 159 -15.82 4.02 11.78
N ASN A 160 -16.98 3.55 11.39
CA ASN A 160 -17.17 2.78 10.16
C ASN A 160 -17.52 3.77 9.06
N GLY A 161 -16.73 3.83 7.99
CA GLY A 161 -17.01 4.78 6.94
C GLY A 161 -16.07 4.70 5.76
N ILE A 162 -16.34 5.57 4.82
CA ILE A 162 -15.52 5.74 3.62
C ILE A 162 -14.71 7.02 3.80
N THR A 163 -13.40 6.92 3.64
CA THR A 163 -12.49 8.08 3.65
C THR A 163 -11.90 8.28 2.28
N LEU A 164 -12.06 9.48 1.74
CA LEU A 164 -11.39 9.93 0.53
C LEU A 164 -10.14 10.73 0.90
N THR A 165 -8.99 10.28 0.45
CA THR A 165 -7.71 10.96 0.65
C THR A 165 -7.17 11.47 -0.67
N LYS A 166 -6.80 12.75 -0.72
CA LYS A 166 -6.14 13.38 -1.87
C LYS A 166 -4.74 13.82 -1.47
N TYR A 167 -3.75 13.50 -2.29
CA TYR A 167 -2.38 13.97 -2.12
C TYR A 167 -1.69 14.24 -3.46
N LYS A 168 -0.65 15.09 -3.43
CA LYS A 168 0.12 15.40 -4.64
C LYS A 168 0.91 14.19 -5.09
N ALA A 169 1.01 14.00 -6.41
CA ALA A 169 1.83 12.96 -7.03
C ALA A 169 3.31 13.39 -7.10
N ASP A 170 3.88 13.82 -5.97
CA ASP A 170 5.26 14.28 -5.84
C ASP A 170 6.13 13.31 -5.00
N GLY A 171 5.57 12.17 -4.64
CA GLY A 171 6.25 11.16 -3.82
C GLY A 171 6.23 11.45 -2.32
N LYS A 172 5.50 12.49 -1.89
CA LYS A 172 5.31 12.83 -0.48
C LYS A 172 3.82 12.77 -0.14
N SER A 173 3.51 12.11 0.95
CA SER A 173 2.12 11.91 1.37
C SER A 173 1.60 13.02 2.28
N THR A 174 1.66 14.27 1.82
CA THR A 174 0.90 15.34 2.48
C THR A 174 -0.55 15.26 2.01
N ALA A 175 -1.38 14.61 2.79
CA ALA A 175 -2.76 14.30 2.41
C ALA A 175 -3.74 15.31 3.00
N VAL A 176 -4.81 15.58 2.25
CA VAL A 176 -6.06 16.12 2.79
C VAL A 176 -7.08 15.00 2.70
N SER A 177 -7.61 14.56 3.83
CA SER A 177 -8.64 13.52 3.87
C SER A 177 -10.00 14.13 4.19
N VAL A 178 -11.03 13.54 3.64
CA VAL A 178 -12.43 13.88 3.91
C VAL A 178 -13.16 12.58 4.21
N SER A 179 -13.79 12.48 5.37
CA SER A 179 -14.74 11.40 5.65
C SER A 179 -16.04 11.68 4.93
N ILE A 180 -16.60 10.67 4.28
CA ILE A 180 -17.86 10.73 3.55
C ILE A 180 -18.90 9.93 4.30
#